data_bfd6b1e018c4203722500af6e8e88e2b
#
_entry.id   bfd6b1e018c4203722500af6e8e88e2b
#
_cell.length_a   1.000
_cell.length_b   1.000
_cell.length_c   1.000
_cell.angle_alpha   90.00
_cell.angle_beta   90.00
_cell.angle_gamma   90.00
#
_symmetry.space_group_name_H-M   'P 1'
#
loop_
_entity.id
_entity.type
_entity.pdbx_description
1 polymer ?
#
loop_
_entity_poly.entity_id
_entity_poly.type
_entity_poly.pdbx_seq_one_letter_code
_entity_poly.pdbx_strand_id
1 'polypeptide(L)'
;MWFTAALALGLSACATESSRTLPVPVVSSAQTPFAGKPMGIAVGKFDNRSSYMRGIFSDGIDRLGGQAKTILVTRLQQSRRFNVLDRDNLDEIKQEAGFMKKAQAIKGANFVVTGDVTEFGRKEVGDHQLFGILGRGKEQVAYAKVNLNVVNTATSEVVLSSQGAGEYSVSNREVIGFGGTAGYDSTLNGKVLDLAIQEAVNHLVEQVDAGALGSVK
;
A
#
# COMPACT_ATOMS: atom_id res chain seq x y z
N MET A 1 51.45 43.28 33.75
CA MET A 1 50.95 41.91 33.80
C MET A 1 49.47 41.96 33.49
N TRP A 2 49.08 41.65 32.24
CA TRP A 2 47.67 41.66 31.80
C TRP A 2 47.25 40.21 31.65
N PHE A 3 46.25 39.80 32.43
CA PHE A 3 45.59 38.49 32.33
C PHE A 3 44.40 38.63 31.38
N THR A 4 44.51 38.01 30.21
CA THR A 4 43.39 37.77 29.27
C THR A 4 42.72 36.47 29.64
N ALA A 5 41.53 36.58 30.25
CA ALA A 5 40.64 35.43 30.48
C ALA A 5 39.90 35.11 29.18
N ALA A 6 40.22 33.97 28.53
CA ALA A 6 39.48 33.44 27.41
C ALA A 6 38.23 32.72 27.91
N LEU A 7 37.05 33.30 27.65
CA LEU A 7 35.75 32.71 27.95
C LEU A 7 35.40 31.70 26.83
N ALA A 8 35.58 30.40 27.09
CA ALA A 8 35.16 29.32 26.18
C ALA A 8 33.65 29.12 26.37
N LEU A 9 32.85 29.62 25.39
CA LEU A 9 31.42 29.28 25.27
C LEU A 9 31.31 27.86 24.71
N GLY A 10 31.00 26.88 25.55
CA GLY A 10 30.61 25.55 25.17
C GLY A 10 29.22 25.56 24.49
N LEU A 11 29.16 25.44 23.19
CA LEU A 11 27.90 25.16 22.46
C LEU A 11 27.49 23.71 22.71
N SER A 12 26.62 23.48 23.71
CA SER A 12 25.93 22.21 23.87
C SER A 12 24.84 22.11 22.80
N ALA A 13 25.12 21.42 21.68
CA ALA A 13 24.14 21.04 20.70
C ALA A 13 23.26 19.95 21.31
N CYS A 14 22.06 20.29 21.80
CA CYS A 14 21.04 19.32 22.15
C CYS A 14 20.42 18.80 20.88
N ALA A 15 20.72 17.56 20.49
CA ALA A 15 19.93 16.84 19.49
C ALA A 15 18.58 16.46 20.11
N THR A 16 17.49 16.92 19.51
CA THR A 16 16.14 16.53 19.91
C THR A 16 15.69 15.38 19.02
N GLU A 17 15.56 14.20 19.59
CA GLU A 17 15.00 13.04 18.90
C GLU A 17 13.49 13.00 19.19
N SER A 18 12.68 12.79 18.14
CA SER A 18 11.24 12.60 18.27
C SER A 18 10.79 11.40 17.45
N SER A 19 9.97 10.55 18.05
CA SER A 19 9.33 9.41 17.38
C SER A 19 7.83 9.42 17.65
N ARG A 20 7.05 9.03 16.66
CA ARG A 20 5.59 8.85 16.78
C ARG A 20 5.12 7.70 15.91
N THR A 21 4.10 6.99 16.38
CA THR A 21 3.37 6.04 15.54
C THR A 21 2.43 6.79 14.59
N LEU A 22 2.35 6.34 13.33
CA LEU A 22 1.39 6.87 12.38
C LEU A 22 0.19 5.94 12.31
N PRO A 23 -1.05 6.46 12.40
CA PRO A 23 -2.24 5.64 12.19
C PRO A 23 -2.25 5.12 10.75
N VAL A 24 -2.41 3.80 10.60
CA VAL A 24 -2.59 3.17 9.30
C VAL A 24 -4.09 3.02 9.05
N PRO A 25 -4.64 3.57 7.95
CA PRO A 25 -6.04 3.37 7.61
C PRO A 25 -6.37 1.88 7.51
N VAL A 26 -7.58 1.51 7.86
CA VAL A 26 -8.09 0.13 7.74
C VAL A 26 -9.30 0.13 6.82
N VAL A 27 -9.61 -1.03 6.21
CA VAL A 27 -10.81 -1.18 5.39
C VAL A 27 -12.08 -0.94 6.22
N SER A 28 -13.12 -0.38 5.61
CA SER A 28 -14.37 0.01 6.30
C SER A 28 -15.01 -1.15 7.07
N SER A 29 -14.93 -2.35 6.52
CA SER A 29 -15.48 -3.57 7.12
C SER A 29 -14.69 -4.12 8.31
N ALA A 30 -13.49 -3.62 8.59
CA ALA A 30 -12.68 -4.11 9.72
C ALA A 30 -13.37 -3.93 11.08
N GLN A 31 -14.24 -2.94 11.20
CA GLN A 31 -14.98 -2.61 12.41
C GLN A 31 -16.42 -3.14 12.41
N THR A 32 -16.90 -3.73 11.31
CA THR A 32 -18.27 -4.24 11.21
C THR A 32 -18.29 -5.75 11.47
N PRO A 33 -19.21 -6.24 12.35
CA PRO A 33 -19.39 -7.66 12.56
C PRO A 33 -19.76 -8.36 11.24
N PHE A 34 -19.24 -9.56 11.05
CA PHE A 34 -19.62 -10.44 9.94
C PHE A 34 -20.33 -11.67 10.47
N ALA A 35 -21.61 -11.82 10.12
CA ALA A 35 -22.42 -12.96 10.54
C ALA A 35 -22.12 -14.22 9.71
N GLY A 36 -21.48 -14.07 8.54
CA GLY A 36 -21.10 -15.16 7.65
C GLY A 36 -19.83 -15.88 8.10
N LYS A 37 -19.52 -17.00 7.45
CA LYS A 37 -18.25 -17.70 7.61
C LYS A 37 -17.23 -17.09 6.63
N PRO A 38 -16.06 -16.63 7.11
CA PRO A 38 -15.01 -16.12 6.23
C PRO A 38 -14.59 -17.14 5.18
N MET A 39 -14.49 -16.70 3.93
CA MET A 39 -14.15 -17.56 2.79
C MET A 39 -12.64 -17.75 2.67
N GLY A 40 -12.22 -18.99 2.42
CA GLY A 40 -10.82 -19.28 2.13
C GLY A 40 -10.45 -18.79 0.72
N ILE A 41 -9.51 -17.86 0.65
CA ILE A 41 -9.00 -17.29 -0.59
C ILE A 41 -7.48 -17.37 -0.64
N ALA A 42 -6.93 -17.44 -1.85
CA ALA A 42 -5.51 -17.24 -2.10
C ALA A 42 -5.31 -15.97 -2.93
N VAL A 43 -4.21 -15.28 -2.73
CA VAL A 43 -3.83 -14.15 -3.58
C VAL A 43 -2.89 -14.67 -4.66
N GLY A 44 -3.31 -14.54 -5.90
CA GLY A 44 -2.56 -14.94 -7.07
C GLY A 44 -1.62 -13.82 -7.55
N LYS A 45 -1.51 -13.72 -8.87
CA LYS A 45 -0.66 -12.74 -9.52
C LYS A 45 -1.22 -11.33 -9.35
N PHE A 46 -0.32 -10.38 -9.08
CA PHE A 46 -0.61 -8.96 -9.07
C PHE A 46 0.45 -8.26 -9.91
N ASP A 47 0.05 -7.67 -11.03
CA ASP A 47 0.96 -7.12 -12.02
C ASP A 47 0.87 -5.60 -12.09
N ASN A 48 2.01 -4.94 -12.32
CA ASN A 48 2.00 -3.57 -12.78
C ASN A 48 1.76 -3.54 -14.31
N ARG A 49 0.59 -3.09 -14.74
CA ARG A 49 0.25 -2.89 -16.15
C ARG A 49 0.33 -1.42 -16.58
N SER A 50 0.57 -0.51 -15.63
CA SER A 50 0.81 0.90 -15.95
C SER A 50 2.12 1.09 -16.70
N SER A 51 2.32 2.25 -17.29
CA SER A 51 3.59 2.64 -17.92
C SER A 51 4.70 2.98 -16.91
N TYR A 52 4.37 3.10 -15.63
CA TYR A 52 5.30 3.51 -14.58
C TYR A 52 6.37 2.43 -14.32
N MET A 53 7.63 2.86 -14.25
CA MET A 53 8.81 1.98 -14.06
C MET A 53 8.93 0.86 -15.10
N ARG A 54 8.45 1.08 -16.32
CA ARG A 54 8.64 0.21 -17.47
C ARG A 54 9.60 0.85 -18.47
N GLY A 55 10.31 0.01 -19.21
CA GLY A 55 11.20 0.43 -20.29
C GLY A 55 12.65 -0.01 -20.09
N ILE A 56 13.57 0.58 -20.85
CA ILE A 56 15.00 0.19 -20.93
C ILE A 56 15.78 0.34 -19.61
N PHE A 57 15.26 1.08 -18.65
CA PHE A 57 15.84 1.23 -17.31
C PHE A 57 15.21 0.31 -16.26
N SER A 58 14.31 -0.58 -16.67
CA SER A 58 13.73 -1.58 -15.79
C SER A 58 14.62 -2.81 -15.70
N ASP A 59 14.86 -3.30 -14.49
CA ASP A 59 15.59 -4.56 -14.23
C ASP A 59 14.69 -5.80 -14.43
N GLY A 60 13.47 -5.63 -14.93
CA GLY A 60 12.50 -6.68 -15.15
C GLY A 60 11.76 -7.14 -13.89
N ILE A 61 12.09 -6.59 -12.71
CA ILE A 61 11.43 -6.92 -11.45
C ILE A 61 10.21 -6.01 -11.26
N ASP A 62 9.03 -6.60 -11.11
CA ASP A 62 7.80 -5.87 -10.81
C ASP A 62 7.68 -5.54 -9.32
N ARG A 63 8.42 -4.52 -8.87
CA ARG A 63 8.36 -4.07 -7.48
C ARG A 63 7.02 -3.47 -7.10
N LEU A 64 6.37 -2.78 -8.05
CA LEU A 64 5.07 -2.15 -7.81
C LEU A 64 3.97 -3.18 -7.62
N GLY A 65 3.91 -4.20 -8.50
CA GLY A 65 2.99 -5.32 -8.36
C GLY A 65 3.26 -6.15 -7.10
N GLY A 66 4.53 -6.40 -6.77
CA GLY A 66 4.90 -7.08 -5.53
C GLY A 66 4.46 -6.32 -4.28
N GLN A 67 4.66 -5.00 -4.24
CA GLN A 67 4.19 -4.15 -3.14
C GLN A 67 2.67 -4.15 -3.05
N ALA A 68 1.97 -4.04 -4.18
CA ALA A 68 0.52 -4.07 -4.25
C ALA A 68 -0.04 -5.41 -3.72
N LYS A 69 0.57 -6.54 -4.08
CA LYS A 69 0.19 -7.86 -3.56
C LYS A 69 0.27 -7.93 -2.04
N THR A 70 1.35 -7.44 -1.44
CA THR A 70 1.54 -7.43 0.01
C THR A 70 0.46 -6.59 0.71
N ILE A 71 0.16 -5.41 0.17
CA ILE A 71 -0.91 -4.55 0.70
C ILE A 71 -2.27 -5.26 0.58
N LEU A 72 -2.56 -5.88 -0.57
CA LEU A 72 -3.80 -6.58 -0.82
C LEU A 72 -4.05 -7.71 0.18
N VAL A 73 -3.05 -8.56 0.45
CA VAL A 73 -3.13 -9.62 1.46
C VAL A 73 -3.55 -9.05 2.82
N THR A 74 -2.90 -7.96 3.23
CA THR A 74 -3.20 -7.29 4.50
C THR A 74 -4.64 -6.76 4.53
N ARG A 75 -5.09 -6.07 3.48
CA ARG A 75 -6.43 -5.46 3.41
C ARG A 75 -7.54 -6.50 3.34
N LEU A 76 -7.34 -7.58 2.59
CA LEU A 76 -8.28 -8.70 2.54
C LEU A 76 -8.44 -9.38 3.91
N GLN A 77 -7.33 -9.65 4.60
CA GLN A 77 -7.37 -10.25 5.94
C GLN A 77 -8.04 -9.32 6.97
N GLN A 78 -7.76 -8.02 6.91
CA GLN A 78 -8.38 -7.02 7.78
C GLN A 78 -9.90 -6.91 7.59
N SER A 79 -10.40 -7.20 6.39
CA SER A 79 -11.85 -7.12 6.09
C SER A 79 -12.70 -8.09 6.91
N ARG A 80 -12.09 -9.16 7.45
CA ARG A 80 -12.76 -10.27 8.19
C ARG A 80 -13.79 -11.04 7.35
N ARG A 81 -13.89 -10.76 6.05
CA ARG A 81 -14.75 -11.52 5.11
C ARG A 81 -14.00 -12.69 4.51
N PHE A 82 -12.66 -12.64 4.57
CA PHE A 82 -11.78 -13.62 3.96
C PHE A 82 -10.78 -14.19 4.96
N ASN A 83 -10.47 -15.48 4.79
CA ASN A 83 -9.29 -16.13 5.36
C ASN A 83 -8.26 -16.25 4.25
N VAL A 84 -7.26 -15.39 4.26
CA VAL A 84 -6.20 -15.41 3.26
C VAL A 84 -5.25 -16.57 3.53
N LEU A 85 -5.10 -17.45 2.53
CA LEU A 85 -4.22 -18.61 2.58
C LEU A 85 -2.87 -18.23 1.98
N ASP A 86 -1.83 -18.27 2.78
CA ASP A 86 -0.47 -18.02 2.32
C ASP A 86 -0.04 -19.10 1.33
N ARG A 87 0.46 -18.66 0.17
CA ARG A 87 1.00 -19.52 -0.87
C ARG A 87 2.44 -19.19 -1.22
N ASP A 88 2.91 -18.03 -0.78
CA ASP A 88 4.26 -17.56 -1.10
C ASP A 88 5.31 -18.16 -0.17
N ASN A 89 4.94 -18.53 1.07
CA ASN A 89 5.85 -19.04 2.11
C ASN A 89 5.60 -20.53 2.43
N LEU A 90 5.12 -21.31 1.46
CA LEU A 90 4.77 -22.71 1.71
C LEU A 90 5.98 -23.58 2.10
N ASP A 91 7.16 -23.30 1.56
CA ASP A 91 8.36 -24.08 1.84
C ASP A 91 8.84 -23.84 3.27
N GLU A 92 8.84 -22.61 3.75
CA GLU A 92 9.17 -22.24 5.13
C GLU A 92 8.18 -22.84 6.11
N ILE A 93 6.87 -22.74 5.80
CA ILE A 93 5.81 -23.32 6.63
C ILE A 93 5.94 -24.85 6.70
N LYS A 94 6.29 -25.50 5.59
CA LYS A 94 6.53 -26.94 5.54
C LYS A 94 7.73 -27.36 6.39
N GLN A 95 8.80 -26.57 6.36
CA GLN A 95 9.98 -26.80 7.17
C GLN A 95 9.64 -26.71 8.66
N GLU A 96 8.91 -25.67 9.09
CA GLU A 96 8.47 -25.51 10.48
C GLU A 96 7.54 -26.64 10.93
N ALA A 97 6.60 -27.08 10.08
CA ALA A 97 5.74 -28.22 10.39
C ALA A 97 6.56 -29.51 10.59
N GLY A 98 7.64 -29.69 9.82
CA GLY A 98 8.59 -30.77 9.97
C GLY A 98 9.29 -30.76 11.34
N PHE A 99 9.74 -29.59 11.81
CA PHE A 99 10.33 -29.43 13.14
C PHE A 99 9.34 -29.77 14.26
N MET A 100 8.08 -29.43 14.08
CA MET A 100 6.99 -29.79 15.02
C MET A 100 6.59 -31.25 14.94
N LYS A 101 7.13 -32.05 14.00
CA LYS A 101 6.74 -33.46 13.72
C LYS A 101 5.22 -33.58 13.47
N LYS A 102 4.59 -32.58 12.85
CA LYS A 102 3.17 -32.60 12.52
C LYS A 102 3.00 -32.67 10.99
N ALA A 103 2.08 -33.54 10.57
CA ALA A 103 1.66 -33.53 9.15
C ALA A 103 0.94 -32.23 8.84
N GLN A 104 1.37 -31.56 7.77
CA GLN A 104 0.75 -30.33 7.31
C GLN A 104 -0.53 -30.64 6.53
N ALA A 105 -1.68 -30.12 6.99
CA ALA A 105 -2.94 -30.17 6.27
C ALA A 105 -3.16 -28.85 5.54
N ILE A 106 -2.71 -28.77 4.29
CA ILE A 106 -2.86 -27.56 3.45
C ILE A 106 -4.32 -27.42 3.03
N LYS A 107 -4.93 -26.31 3.46
CA LYS A 107 -6.31 -25.98 3.10
C LYS A 107 -6.37 -25.45 1.68
N GLY A 108 -7.32 -25.96 0.86
CA GLY A 108 -7.63 -25.41 -0.47
C GLY A 108 -8.32 -24.05 -0.38
N ALA A 109 -8.11 -23.21 -1.39
CA ALA A 109 -8.84 -21.96 -1.58
C ALA A 109 -10.01 -22.19 -2.54
N ASN A 110 -11.18 -21.66 -2.19
CA ASN A 110 -12.35 -21.69 -3.09
C ASN A 110 -12.20 -20.66 -4.21
N PHE A 111 -11.48 -19.57 -3.93
CA PHE A 111 -11.27 -18.47 -4.85
C PHE A 111 -9.81 -18.03 -4.84
N VAL A 112 -9.37 -17.51 -5.98
CA VAL A 112 -8.10 -16.81 -6.12
C VAL A 112 -8.40 -15.35 -6.46
N VAL A 113 -7.82 -14.42 -5.71
CA VAL A 113 -7.87 -13.00 -6.03
C VAL A 113 -6.63 -12.63 -6.83
N THR A 114 -6.82 -12.12 -8.03
CA THR A 114 -5.77 -11.55 -8.86
C THR A 114 -5.97 -10.06 -9.00
N GLY A 115 -4.93 -9.33 -9.37
CA GLY A 115 -5.04 -7.88 -9.53
C GLY A 115 -4.01 -7.29 -10.46
N ASP A 116 -4.30 -6.06 -10.87
CA ASP A 116 -3.43 -5.25 -11.71
C ASP A 116 -3.40 -3.80 -11.22
N VAL A 117 -2.20 -3.19 -11.21
CA VAL A 117 -2.09 -1.74 -11.19
C VAL A 117 -2.26 -1.26 -12.61
N THR A 118 -3.43 -0.71 -12.95
CA THR A 118 -3.77 -0.29 -14.32
C THR A 118 -3.26 1.10 -14.65
N GLU A 119 -3.27 1.98 -13.66
CA GLU A 119 -2.73 3.33 -13.78
C GLU A 119 -1.87 3.63 -12.56
N PHE A 120 -0.73 4.25 -12.81
CA PHE A 120 0.14 4.78 -11.76
C PHE A 120 0.94 5.94 -12.31
N GLY A 121 1.02 7.01 -11.56
CA GLY A 121 1.78 8.19 -11.98
C GLY A 121 2.10 9.14 -10.84
N ARG A 122 3.02 10.03 -11.14
CA ARG A 122 3.41 11.15 -10.27
C ARG A 122 3.51 12.41 -11.12
N LYS A 123 3.03 13.50 -10.58
CA LYS A 123 3.19 14.83 -11.19
C LYS A 123 3.65 15.82 -10.12
N GLU A 124 4.47 16.75 -10.53
CA GLU A 124 4.78 17.93 -9.73
C GLU A 124 3.98 19.10 -10.30
N VAL A 125 3.25 19.77 -9.41
CA VAL A 125 2.50 20.98 -9.73
C VAL A 125 3.21 22.13 -9.02
N GLY A 126 3.69 23.12 -9.79
CA GLY A 126 4.32 24.31 -9.25
C GLY A 126 3.41 25.51 -9.40
N ASP A 127 3.25 26.30 -8.35
CA ASP A 127 2.59 27.61 -8.41
C ASP A 127 3.62 28.72 -8.20
N HIS A 128 3.61 29.72 -9.11
CA HIS A 128 4.43 30.91 -9.04
C HIS A 128 3.54 32.10 -8.72
N GLN A 129 3.48 32.51 -7.46
CA GLN A 129 2.72 33.71 -7.10
C GLN A 129 3.55 34.98 -7.35
N LEU A 130 2.97 35.93 -8.09
CA LEU A 130 3.57 37.25 -8.42
C LEU A 130 5.02 37.11 -8.94
N PHE A 131 5.19 36.41 -10.06
CA PHE A 131 6.50 36.24 -10.72
C PHE A 131 7.58 35.62 -9.79
N GLY A 132 7.18 34.89 -8.74
CA GLY A 132 8.08 34.25 -7.80
C GLY A 132 8.55 35.13 -6.63
N ILE A 133 8.07 36.37 -6.52
CA ILE A 133 8.46 37.32 -5.46
C ILE A 133 7.84 36.95 -4.11
N LEU A 134 6.62 36.38 -4.09
CA LEU A 134 5.91 36.01 -2.86
C LEU A 134 6.03 34.53 -2.46
N GLY A 135 6.87 33.77 -3.16
CA GLY A 135 7.15 32.37 -2.86
C GLY A 135 6.82 31.41 -4.00
N ARG A 136 7.36 30.20 -3.90
CA ARG A 136 7.13 29.08 -4.83
C ARG A 136 6.48 27.95 -4.06
N GLY A 137 5.29 27.54 -4.46
CA GLY A 137 4.66 26.30 -3.99
C GLY A 137 5.05 25.15 -4.91
N LYS A 138 5.47 24.02 -4.35
CA LYS A 138 5.61 22.75 -5.07
C LYS A 138 4.69 21.74 -4.43
N GLU A 139 3.85 21.13 -5.22
CA GLU A 139 2.99 20.01 -4.81
C GLU A 139 3.38 18.77 -5.60
N GLN A 140 3.66 17.69 -4.89
CA GLN A 140 3.85 16.36 -5.48
C GLN A 140 2.55 15.59 -5.33
N VAL A 141 1.98 15.18 -6.45
CA VAL A 141 0.75 14.39 -6.49
C VAL A 141 1.07 13.03 -7.07
N ALA A 142 0.74 11.97 -6.32
CA ALA A 142 0.78 10.60 -6.82
C ALA A 142 -0.65 10.08 -6.96
N TYR A 143 -0.91 9.30 -8.01
CA TYR A 143 -2.19 8.64 -8.23
C TYR A 143 -1.98 7.19 -8.61
N ALA A 144 -2.93 6.35 -8.22
CA ALA A 144 -2.96 4.92 -8.58
C ALA A 144 -4.39 4.47 -8.85
N LYS A 145 -4.53 3.49 -9.74
CA LYS A 145 -5.77 2.77 -9.98
C LYS A 145 -5.46 1.29 -10.06
N VAL A 146 -6.26 0.49 -9.36
CA VAL A 146 -6.11 -0.95 -9.31
C VAL A 146 -7.40 -1.66 -9.68
N ASN A 147 -7.27 -2.82 -10.30
CA ASN A 147 -8.36 -3.75 -10.54
C ASN A 147 -8.11 -5.03 -9.74
N LEU A 148 -9.17 -5.61 -9.20
CA LEU A 148 -9.17 -6.91 -8.56
C LEU A 148 -10.19 -7.82 -9.25
N ASN A 149 -9.82 -9.09 -9.43
CA ASN A 149 -10.71 -10.12 -9.93
C ASN A 149 -10.70 -11.30 -8.97
N VAL A 150 -11.88 -11.78 -8.60
CA VAL A 150 -12.08 -13.00 -7.82
C VAL A 150 -12.44 -14.12 -8.77
N VAL A 151 -11.60 -15.13 -8.82
CA VAL A 151 -11.71 -16.25 -9.75
C VAL A 151 -12.08 -17.51 -8.96
N ASN A 152 -13.13 -18.20 -9.37
CA ASN A 152 -13.51 -19.50 -8.81
C ASN A 152 -12.47 -20.55 -9.22
N THR A 153 -11.90 -21.28 -8.26
CA THR A 153 -10.82 -22.25 -8.52
C THR A 153 -11.31 -23.51 -9.23
N ALA A 154 -12.59 -23.84 -9.12
CA ALA A 154 -13.16 -25.03 -9.76
C ALA A 154 -13.57 -24.79 -11.23
N THR A 155 -14.05 -23.56 -11.55
CA THR A 155 -14.59 -23.25 -12.88
C THR A 155 -13.71 -22.31 -13.70
N SER A 156 -12.75 -21.65 -13.06
CA SER A 156 -11.94 -20.58 -13.65
C SER A 156 -12.75 -19.34 -14.09
N GLU A 157 -13.97 -19.19 -13.60
CA GLU A 157 -14.81 -18.02 -13.88
C GLU A 157 -14.41 -16.86 -12.96
N VAL A 158 -14.36 -15.67 -13.54
CA VAL A 158 -14.29 -14.43 -12.75
C VAL A 158 -15.69 -14.15 -12.19
N VAL A 159 -15.86 -14.38 -10.91
CA VAL A 159 -17.17 -14.25 -10.23
C VAL A 159 -17.44 -12.87 -9.69
N LEU A 160 -16.39 -12.13 -9.33
CA LEU A 160 -16.46 -10.74 -8.91
C LEU A 160 -15.29 -9.94 -9.48
N SER A 161 -15.53 -8.67 -9.70
CA SER A 161 -14.49 -7.71 -10.03
C SER A 161 -14.72 -6.41 -9.26
N SER A 162 -13.66 -5.78 -8.84
CA SER A 162 -13.72 -4.47 -8.20
C SER A 162 -12.57 -3.57 -8.68
N GLN A 163 -12.77 -2.29 -8.52
CA GLN A 163 -11.83 -1.26 -8.88
C GLN A 163 -11.66 -0.30 -7.70
N GLY A 164 -10.45 0.22 -7.52
CA GLY A 164 -10.19 1.29 -6.59
C GLY A 164 -9.19 2.27 -7.15
N ALA A 165 -9.32 3.51 -6.76
CA ALA A 165 -8.43 4.59 -7.15
C ALA A 165 -8.01 5.38 -5.91
N GLY A 166 -6.79 5.89 -5.91
CA GLY A 166 -6.26 6.72 -4.84
C GLY A 166 -5.42 7.85 -5.39
N GLU A 167 -5.47 8.97 -4.71
CA GLU A 167 -4.60 10.12 -4.94
C GLU A 167 -4.03 10.57 -3.60
N TYR A 168 -2.76 10.91 -3.59
CA TYR A 168 -2.08 11.43 -2.42
C TYR A 168 -1.19 12.59 -2.83
N SER A 169 -1.34 13.73 -2.14
CA SER A 169 -0.55 14.91 -2.40
C SER A 169 0.26 15.33 -1.20
N VAL A 170 1.46 15.86 -1.47
CA VAL A 170 2.33 16.52 -0.50
C VAL A 170 2.68 17.89 -1.01
N SER A 171 2.25 18.92 -0.29
CA SER A 171 2.56 20.32 -0.63
C SER A 171 3.68 20.84 0.27
N ASN A 172 4.69 21.46 -0.35
CA ASN A 172 5.71 22.24 0.33
C ASN A 172 5.61 23.69 -0.14
N ARG A 173 5.51 24.63 0.80
CA ARG A 173 5.50 26.06 0.50
C ARG A 173 6.80 26.70 0.97
N GLU A 174 7.52 27.29 0.04
CA GLU A 174 8.65 28.17 0.34
C GLU A 174 8.13 29.61 0.49
N VAL A 175 8.44 30.24 1.61
CA VAL A 175 8.13 31.67 1.83
C VAL A 175 9.45 32.44 1.91
N ILE A 176 9.66 33.33 0.94
CA ILE A 176 10.79 34.30 0.89
C ILE A 176 12.15 33.64 1.17
N GLY A 177 12.60 32.70 0.32
CA GLY A 177 13.96 32.18 0.35
C GLY A 177 14.35 31.35 1.60
N PHE A 178 13.45 31.16 2.52
CA PHE A 178 13.58 30.28 3.69
C PHE A 178 12.62 29.12 3.54
N GLY A 179 13.00 28.10 2.79
CA GLY A 179 12.21 26.89 2.60
C GLY A 179 13.14 25.70 2.47
N GLY A 180 12.78 24.60 3.13
CA GLY A 180 13.50 23.33 2.93
C GLY A 180 13.35 22.85 1.48
N THR A 181 14.39 22.31 0.90
CA THR A 181 14.32 21.61 -0.39
C THR A 181 13.26 20.51 -0.30
N ALA A 182 12.25 20.58 -1.18
CA ALA A 182 11.28 19.51 -1.34
C ALA A 182 12.02 18.25 -1.80
N GLY A 183 12.40 17.39 -0.86
CA GLY A 183 12.98 16.09 -1.18
C GLY A 183 11.92 15.22 -1.85
N TYR A 184 12.34 14.35 -2.77
CA TYR A 184 11.49 13.32 -3.35
C TYR A 184 11.00 12.39 -2.23
N ASP A 185 9.68 12.40 -1.94
CA ASP A 185 9.10 11.46 -0.96
C ASP A 185 8.93 10.08 -1.62
N SER A 186 9.88 9.19 -1.35
CA SER A 186 9.86 7.81 -1.84
C SER A 186 8.68 7.00 -1.28
N THR A 187 8.05 7.46 -0.20
CA THR A 187 6.93 6.75 0.45
C THR A 187 5.59 6.99 -0.24
N LEU A 188 5.47 8.02 -1.10
CA LEU A 188 4.22 8.35 -1.79
C LEU A 188 3.65 7.18 -2.60
N ASN A 189 4.52 6.37 -3.22
CA ASN A 189 4.08 5.22 -4.00
C ASN A 189 3.32 4.21 -3.15
N GLY A 190 3.84 3.89 -1.97
CA GLY A 190 3.17 2.97 -1.05
C GLY A 190 1.85 3.54 -0.52
N LYS A 191 1.83 4.83 -0.19
CA LYS A 191 0.62 5.50 0.34
C LYS A 191 -0.51 5.50 -0.69
N VAL A 192 -0.24 5.85 -1.93
CA VAL A 192 -1.27 5.92 -2.97
C VAL A 192 -1.75 4.53 -3.40
N LEU A 193 -0.86 3.53 -3.46
CA LEU A 193 -1.25 2.14 -3.70
C LEU A 193 -2.15 1.62 -2.58
N ASP A 194 -1.82 1.93 -1.34
CA ASP A 194 -2.61 1.51 -0.19
C ASP A 194 -4.02 2.08 -0.23
N LEU A 195 -4.19 3.36 -0.59
CA LEU A 195 -5.51 3.98 -0.78
C LEU A 195 -6.30 3.30 -1.90
N ALA A 196 -5.68 3.08 -3.06
CA ALA A 196 -6.36 2.46 -4.19
C ALA A 196 -6.78 1.01 -3.90
N ILE A 197 -5.91 0.24 -3.24
CA ILE A 197 -6.22 -1.15 -2.87
C ILE A 197 -7.27 -1.20 -1.76
N GLN A 198 -7.20 -0.31 -0.77
CA GLN A 198 -8.22 -0.21 0.27
C GLN A 198 -9.61 0.03 -0.33
N GLU A 199 -9.72 0.95 -1.28
CA GLU A 199 -10.97 1.26 -1.97
C GLU A 199 -11.47 0.07 -2.78
N ALA A 200 -10.59 -0.59 -3.54
CA ALA A 200 -10.94 -1.80 -4.28
C ALA A 200 -11.44 -2.93 -3.35
N VAL A 201 -10.81 -3.12 -2.19
CA VAL A 201 -11.24 -4.11 -1.20
C VAL A 201 -12.57 -3.72 -0.56
N ASN A 202 -12.81 -2.43 -0.27
CA ASN A 202 -14.10 -1.97 0.24
C ASN A 202 -15.24 -2.32 -0.73
N HIS A 203 -15.08 -1.99 -2.02
CA HIS A 203 -16.06 -2.34 -3.06
C HIS A 203 -16.25 -3.86 -3.21
N LEU A 204 -15.16 -4.64 -3.06
CA LEU A 204 -15.26 -6.09 -3.10
C LEU A 204 -16.08 -6.62 -1.91
N VAL A 205 -15.83 -6.11 -0.72
CA VAL A 205 -16.54 -6.48 0.51
C VAL A 205 -18.02 -6.13 0.43
N GLU A 206 -18.38 -4.96 -0.11
CA GLU A 206 -19.78 -4.57 -0.33
C GLU A 206 -20.53 -5.57 -1.20
N GLN A 207 -19.88 -6.05 -2.29
CA GLN A 207 -20.47 -7.08 -3.15
C GLN A 207 -20.62 -8.43 -2.41
N VAL A 208 -19.63 -8.81 -1.60
CA VAL A 208 -19.69 -10.03 -0.77
C VAL A 208 -20.79 -9.94 0.29
N ASP A 209 -20.90 -8.80 0.98
CA ASP A 209 -21.92 -8.58 2.00
C ASP A 209 -23.35 -8.52 1.38
N ALA A 210 -23.47 -8.10 0.11
CA ALA A 210 -24.69 -8.17 -0.68
C ALA A 210 -25.01 -9.61 -1.19
N GLY A 211 -24.17 -10.60 -0.89
CA GLY A 211 -24.41 -12.00 -1.25
C GLY A 211 -23.99 -12.39 -2.67
N ALA A 212 -23.17 -11.57 -3.34
CA ALA A 212 -22.78 -11.81 -4.75
C ALA A 212 -21.98 -13.10 -4.97
N LEU A 213 -21.31 -13.66 -3.95
CA LEU A 213 -20.61 -14.94 -4.06
C LEU A 213 -21.50 -16.17 -3.79
N GLY A 214 -22.77 -15.96 -3.44
CA GLY A 214 -23.68 -17.04 -3.08
C GLY A 214 -23.19 -17.84 -1.85
N SER A 215 -24.06 -18.68 -1.32
CA SER A 215 -23.61 -19.72 -0.38
C SER A 215 -22.89 -20.80 -1.19
N VAL A 216 -21.54 -20.75 -1.24
CA VAL A 216 -20.74 -21.88 -1.74
C VAL A 216 -21.05 -23.08 -0.82
N LYS A 217 -21.86 -24.00 -1.32
CA LYS A 217 -22.16 -25.27 -0.67
C LYS A 217 -20.93 -26.16 -0.65
#